data_e48a880867c5e873dd6672bd35888981
#
_entry.id   e48a880867c5e873dd6672bd35888981
#
_cell.length_a   1.000
_cell.length_b   1.000
_cell.length_c   1.000
_cell.angle_alpha   90.00
_cell.angle_beta   90.00
_cell.angle_gamma   90.00
#
_symmetry.space_group_name_H-M   'P 1'
#
loop_
_entity.id
_entity.type
_entity.pdbx_description
1 polymer ?
#
loop_
_entity_poly.entity_id
_entity_poly.type
_entity_poly.pdbx_seq_one_letter_code
_entity_poly.pdbx_strand_id
1 'polypeptide(L)' 'IPTDRANEEIAQVRTKAKAESAALHAGLRKEQMKVESLERALQQKNQEIEELTKICDELIAKLGKT' A
#
# COMPACT_ATOMS: atom_id res chain seq x y z
N ILE A 1 -28.94 -32.09 -25.29
CA ILE A 1 -28.79 -31.03 -26.28
C ILE A 1 -27.55 -30.20 -25.98
N PRO A 2 -26.74 -29.87 -26.98
CA PRO A 2 -25.46 -29.16 -26.75
C PRO A 2 -25.59 -27.83 -26.04
N THR A 3 -26.74 -27.19 -26.13
CA THR A 3 -26.97 -25.83 -25.58
C THR A 3 -26.87 -25.77 -24.07
N ASP A 4 -27.41 -26.78 -23.35
CA ASP A 4 -27.38 -26.79 -21.89
C ASP A 4 -25.95 -26.99 -21.38
N ARG A 5 -25.22 -27.88 -22.05
CA ARG A 5 -23.82 -28.15 -21.69
C ARG A 5 -22.92 -26.92 -21.95
N ALA A 6 -23.15 -26.24 -23.06
CA ALA A 6 -22.43 -25.01 -23.38
C ALA A 6 -22.74 -23.91 -22.34
N ASN A 7 -23.98 -23.80 -21.90
CA ASN A 7 -24.37 -22.84 -20.86
C ASN A 7 -23.71 -23.15 -19.50
N GLU A 8 -23.60 -24.43 -19.15
CA GLU A 8 -22.90 -24.84 -17.94
C GLU A 8 -21.41 -24.49 -18.00
N GLU A 9 -20.76 -24.73 -19.12
CA GLU A 9 -19.35 -24.40 -19.32
C GLU A 9 -19.12 -22.90 -19.24
N ILE A 10 -19.99 -22.08 -19.83
CA ILE A 10 -19.93 -20.63 -19.74
C ILE A 10 -20.10 -20.18 -18.29
N ALA A 11 -21.07 -20.76 -17.57
CA ALA A 11 -21.31 -20.43 -16.17
C ALA A 11 -20.10 -20.76 -15.30
N GLN A 12 -19.46 -21.91 -15.53
CA GLN A 12 -18.26 -22.31 -14.80
C GLN A 12 -17.08 -21.36 -15.07
N VAL A 13 -16.88 -20.98 -16.33
CA VAL A 13 -15.83 -20.03 -16.71
C VAL A 13 -16.06 -18.67 -16.04
N ARG A 14 -17.31 -18.20 -16.06
CA ARG A 14 -17.65 -16.93 -15.39
C ARG A 14 -17.42 -16.96 -13.90
N THR A 15 -17.82 -18.05 -13.24
CA THR A 15 -17.62 -18.22 -11.81
C THR A 15 -16.14 -18.22 -11.45
N LYS A 16 -15.35 -18.96 -12.22
CA LYS A 16 -13.88 -19.01 -12.03
C LYS A 16 -13.24 -17.63 -12.25
N ALA A 17 -13.64 -16.96 -13.32
CA ALA A 17 -13.11 -15.62 -13.63
C ALA A 17 -13.44 -14.62 -12.52
N LYS A 18 -14.66 -14.67 -11.98
CA LYS A 18 -15.07 -13.80 -10.85
C LYS A 18 -14.25 -14.10 -9.59
N ALA A 19 -14.01 -15.37 -9.31
CA ALA A 19 -13.22 -15.78 -8.15
C ALA A 19 -11.77 -15.31 -8.29
N GLU A 20 -11.18 -15.48 -9.46
CA GLU A 20 -9.81 -15.03 -9.77
C GLU A 20 -9.70 -13.51 -9.66
N SER A 21 -10.68 -12.79 -10.22
CA SER A 21 -10.73 -11.33 -10.13
C SER A 21 -10.86 -10.84 -8.69
N ALA A 22 -11.73 -11.49 -7.90
CA ALA A 22 -11.88 -11.14 -6.49
C ALA A 22 -10.59 -11.37 -5.70
N ALA A 23 -9.89 -12.47 -5.97
CA ALA A 23 -8.61 -12.77 -5.32
C ALA A 23 -7.54 -11.73 -5.68
N LEU A 24 -7.47 -11.34 -6.96
CA LEU A 24 -6.53 -10.31 -7.42
C LEU A 24 -6.83 -8.95 -6.78
N HIS A 25 -8.10 -8.56 -6.70
CA HIS A 25 -8.51 -7.32 -6.05
C HIS A 25 -8.18 -7.32 -4.57
N ALA A 26 -8.40 -8.44 -3.87
CA ALA A 26 -8.05 -8.57 -2.46
C ALA A 26 -6.53 -8.45 -2.25
N GLY A 27 -5.75 -9.10 -3.12
CA GLY A 27 -4.30 -9.00 -3.09
C GLY A 27 -3.81 -7.57 -3.34
N LEU A 28 -4.39 -6.90 -4.33
CA LEU A 28 -4.06 -5.51 -4.64
C LEU A 28 -4.37 -4.58 -3.46
N ARG A 29 -5.54 -4.74 -2.84
CA ARG A 29 -5.93 -3.96 -1.66
C ARG A 29 -4.94 -4.16 -0.52
N LYS A 30 -4.52 -5.40 -0.28
CA LYS A 30 -3.53 -5.72 0.74
C LYS A 30 -2.20 -5.00 0.50
N GLU A 31 -1.72 -5.01 -0.75
CA GLU A 31 -0.50 -4.31 -1.12
C GLU A 31 -0.64 -2.79 -1.00
N GLN A 32 -1.80 -2.23 -1.38
CA GLN A 32 -2.09 -0.81 -1.22
C GLN A 32 -2.04 -0.40 0.26
N MET A 33 -2.58 -1.22 1.15
CA MET A 33 -2.53 -0.96 2.59
C MET A 33 -1.10 -0.96 3.12
N LYS A 34 -0.25 -1.86 2.62
CA LYS A 34 1.17 -1.90 2.97
C LYS A 34 1.89 -0.63 2.50
N VAL A 35 1.63 -0.20 1.27
CA VAL A 35 2.21 1.03 0.72
C VAL A 35 1.81 2.24 1.57
N GLU A 36 0.54 2.38 1.89
CA GLU A 36 0.05 3.48 2.72
C GLU A 36 0.70 3.47 4.11
N SER A 37 0.86 2.30 4.70
CA SER A 37 1.53 2.15 5.99
C SER A 37 3.00 2.58 5.92
N LEU A 38 3.69 2.17 4.86
CA LEU A 38 5.09 2.56 4.64
C LEU A 38 5.23 4.05 4.38
N GLU A 39 4.31 4.64 3.62
CA GLU A 39 4.28 6.09 3.37
C GLU A 39 4.12 6.89 4.67
N ARG A 40 3.22 6.43 5.56
CA ARG A 40 3.04 7.07 6.87
C ARG A 40 4.29 6.94 7.74
N ALA A 41 4.91 5.77 7.74
CA ALA A 41 6.14 5.55 8.50
C ALA A 41 7.27 6.43 7.98
N LEU A 42 7.40 6.57 6.65
CA LEU A 42 8.40 7.43 6.03
C LEU A 42 8.16 8.90 6.38
N GLN A 43 6.92 9.35 6.32
CA GLN A 43 6.56 10.72 6.68
C GLN A 43 6.92 11.02 8.14
N GLN A 44 6.63 10.08 9.04
CA GLN A 44 6.99 10.21 10.46
C GLN A 44 8.51 10.31 10.65
N LYS A 45 9.27 9.46 9.96
CA LYS A 45 10.74 9.51 10.02
C LYS A 45 11.29 10.81 9.46
N ASN A 46 10.71 11.32 8.39
CA ASN A 46 11.12 12.61 7.84
C ASN A 46 10.87 13.76 8.82
N GLN A 47 9.73 13.74 9.52
CA GLN A 47 9.44 14.73 10.57
C GLN A 47 10.44 14.64 11.72
N GLU A 48 10.78 13.43 12.15
CA GLU A 48 11.79 13.22 13.20
C GLU A 48 13.15 13.76 12.78
N ILE A 49 13.54 13.53 11.52
CA ILE A 49 14.81 14.03 10.96
C ILE A 49 14.81 15.56 10.94
N GLU A 50 13.72 16.18 10.51
CA GLU A 50 13.60 17.64 10.48
C GLU A 50 13.71 18.23 11.89
N GLU A 51 13.07 17.62 12.88
CA GLU A 51 13.14 18.06 14.27
C GLU A 51 14.55 17.92 14.84
N LEU A 52 15.20 16.78 14.57
CA LEU A 52 16.58 16.55 15.03
C LEU A 52 17.56 17.53 14.36
N THR A 53 17.38 17.77 13.08
CA THR A 53 18.20 18.75 12.34
C THR A 53 18.05 20.14 12.94
N LYS A 54 16.84 20.54 13.25
CA LYS A 54 16.54 21.83 13.87
C LYS A 54 17.21 21.95 15.24
N ILE A 55 17.12 20.93 16.07
CA ILE A 55 17.75 20.89 17.39
C ILE A 55 19.28 21.00 17.24
N CYS A 56 19.87 20.24 16.32
CA CYS A 56 21.31 20.31 16.06
C CYS A 56 21.75 21.69 15.61
N ASP A 57 21.00 22.31 14.72
CA ASP A 57 21.29 23.66 14.22
C ASP A 57 21.21 24.71 15.34
N GLU A 58 20.23 24.58 16.24
CA GLU A 58 20.09 25.45 17.41
C GLU A 58 21.27 25.30 18.38
N LEU A 59 21.70 24.07 18.61
CA LEU A 59 22.86 23.79 19.49
C LEU A 59 24.14 24.35 18.90
N ILE A 60 24.37 24.18 17.59
CA ILE A 60 25.54 24.72 16.90
C ILE A 60 25.53 26.24 16.99
N ALA A 61 24.38 26.86 16.78
CA ALA A 61 24.26 28.31 16.90
C ALA A 61 24.60 28.83 18.30
N LYS A 62 24.15 28.11 19.34
CA LYS A 62 24.46 28.47 20.74
C LYS A 62 25.95 28.33 21.04
N LEU A 63 26.59 27.25 20.57
CA LEU A 63 28.03 27.04 20.74
C LEU A 63 28.84 28.12 20.01
N GLY A 64 28.37 28.53 18.84
CA GLY A 64 29.06 29.59 18.08
C GLY A 64 29.01 30.95 18.72
N LYS A 65 28.13 31.20 19.68
CA LYS A 65 27.98 32.48 20.38
C LYS A 65 28.88 32.59 21.63
N THR A 66 29.45 31.47 22.03
CA THR A 66 30.38 31.49 23.17
C THR A 66 31.82 31.73 22.72
#